data_17b87a8f3cde5c026f384a3809b2cd34
#
_entry.id   17b87a8f3cde5c026f384a3809b2cd34
#
_cell.length_a   1.000
_cell.length_b   1.000
_cell.length_c   1.000
_cell.angle_alpha   90.00
_cell.angle_beta   90.00
_cell.angle_gamma   90.00
#
_symmetry.space_group_name_H-M   'P 1'
#
loop_
_entity.id
_entity.type
_entity.pdbx_description
1 polymer ?
#
loop_
_entity_poly.entity_id
_entity_poly.type
_entity_poly.pdbx_seq_one_letter_code
_entity_poly.pdbx_strand_id
1 'polypeptide(L)'
;NVVNKIYKEGDKIDTSYFSMNLTNSYITTKNDLGEDITTSDSFYVIVKLNVKSLLNDGLDYKLIPSRFLLETGSNTYTPTLKYYDYFKTLGIGYKNQTLSYDNFNTYILVYNVPIEYIDSVKYIRYEEGFEYVKKDYVVKTKKIKISPMNLDKVNLVGTYNLNDKIDLSTSVLSGTFTISSYEINKNFVYEYKYCINDNCENLKNNIVSSTNNQLLKLTVENTSDRYNVYNFANTFIKIKYNIGEKEYTSKLTNKTPTSSLNSMYFDVDGNIINANSIWLEITIRNKMYKYMLK
;
A
#
# COMPACT_ATOMS: atom_id res chain seq x y z
N ASN A 1 -24.97 8.37 -35.96
CA ASN A 1 -24.70 7.83 -34.62
C ASN A 1 -23.25 7.36 -34.60
N VAL A 2 -22.32 8.17 -34.05
CA VAL A 2 -20.99 7.72 -33.71
C VAL A 2 -21.18 6.78 -32.50
N VAL A 3 -21.07 5.48 -32.71
CA VAL A 3 -21.07 4.52 -31.60
C VAL A 3 -19.75 4.71 -30.89
N ASN A 4 -19.76 5.46 -29.80
CA ASN A 4 -18.60 5.60 -28.93
C ASN A 4 -18.31 4.23 -28.29
N LYS A 5 -17.33 3.54 -28.84
CA LYS A 5 -16.87 2.26 -28.28
C LYS A 5 -16.42 2.48 -26.84
N ILE A 6 -17.01 1.73 -25.90
CA ILE A 6 -16.56 1.69 -24.51
C ILE A 6 -15.57 0.53 -24.39
N TYR A 7 -14.35 0.86 -24.02
CA TYR A 7 -13.29 -0.10 -23.70
C TYR A 7 -13.41 -0.55 -22.24
N LYS A 8 -12.77 -1.64 -21.89
CA LYS A 8 -12.63 -2.16 -20.51
C LYS A 8 -11.17 -2.10 -20.07
N GLU A 9 -10.93 -2.27 -18.79
CA GLU A 9 -9.58 -2.54 -18.27
C GLU A 9 -8.97 -3.73 -19.00
N GLY A 10 -7.70 -3.60 -19.40
CA GLY A 10 -6.97 -4.59 -20.17
C GLY A 10 -7.13 -4.49 -21.69
N ASP A 11 -8.16 -3.81 -22.20
CA ASP A 11 -8.33 -3.65 -23.66
C ASP A 11 -7.20 -2.81 -24.25
N LYS A 12 -6.66 -3.27 -25.38
CA LYS A 12 -5.73 -2.48 -26.19
C LYS A 12 -6.47 -1.33 -26.88
N ILE A 13 -5.91 -0.14 -26.76
CA ILE A 13 -6.44 1.08 -27.34
C ILE A 13 -5.34 1.74 -28.13
N ASP A 14 -5.51 1.83 -29.44
CA ASP A 14 -4.63 2.59 -30.31
C ASP A 14 -5.25 3.96 -30.56
N THR A 15 -4.44 4.99 -30.38
CA THR A 15 -4.72 6.38 -30.73
C THR A 15 -3.90 6.77 -31.96
N SER A 16 -3.88 8.03 -32.36
CA SER A 16 -3.02 8.50 -33.45
C SER A 16 -1.53 8.41 -33.12
N TYR A 17 -1.16 8.44 -31.80
CA TYR A 17 0.24 8.56 -31.36
C TYR A 17 0.68 7.44 -30.40
N PHE A 18 -0.26 6.79 -29.73
CA PHE A 18 0.01 5.85 -28.65
C PHE A 18 -0.76 4.56 -28.81
N SER A 19 -0.12 3.46 -28.38
CA SER A 19 -0.81 2.23 -28.01
C SER A 19 -0.83 2.16 -26.49
N MET A 20 -2.00 1.95 -25.88
CA MET A 20 -2.15 1.92 -24.44
C MET A 20 -3.20 0.92 -23.99
N ASN A 21 -3.13 0.53 -22.70
CA ASN A 21 -4.21 -0.11 -21.97
C ASN A 21 -4.17 0.32 -20.51
N LEU A 22 -5.34 0.41 -19.90
CA LEU A 22 -5.46 0.53 -18.45
C LEU A 22 -5.47 -0.88 -17.88
N THR A 23 -4.43 -1.27 -17.15
CA THR A 23 -4.27 -2.65 -16.66
C THR A 23 -5.02 -2.91 -15.38
N ASN A 24 -5.05 -1.94 -14.48
CA ASN A 24 -5.69 -2.02 -13.17
C ASN A 24 -6.11 -0.64 -12.68
N SER A 25 -7.10 -0.61 -11.82
CA SER A 25 -7.48 0.57 -11.06
C SER A 25 -7.69 0.24 -9.58
N TYR A 26 -7.48 1.24 -8.72
CA TYR A 26 -7.58 1.10 -7.27
C TYR A 26 -8.24 2.33 -6.67
N ILE A 27 -8.94 2.14 -5.53
CA ILE A 27 -9.38 3.21 -4.65
C ILE A 27 -8.82 2.98 -3.25
N THR A 28 -8.41 4.07 -2.59
CA THR A 28 -7.87 4.03 -1.23
C THR A 28 -7.91 5.40 -0.57
N THR A 29 -8.01 5.43 0.77
CA THR A 29 -7.76 6.61 1.61
C THR A 29 -6.35 6.57 2.23
N LYS A 30 -5.57 5.50 1.96
CA LYS A 30 -4.31 5.20 2.62
C LYS A 30 -3.13 5.17 1.65
N ASN A 31 -1.95 5.50 2.16
CA ASN A 31 -0.69 5.37 1.43
C ASN A 31 -0.24 3.90 1.33
N ASP A 32 0.95 3.70 0.76
CA ASP A 32 1.58 2.38 0.60
C ASP A 32 1.79 1.63 1.93
N LEU A 33 1.94 2.34 3.02
CA LEU A 33 2.15 1.78 4.36
C LEU A 33 0.83 1.50 5.10
N GLY A 34 -0.31 1.85 4.51
CA GLY A 34 -1.62 1.71 5.16
C GLY A 34 -1.96 2.84 6.13
N GLU A 35 -1.22 3.96 6.08
CA GLU A 35 -1.49 5.16 6.87
C GLU A 35 -2.52 6.05 6.17
N ASP A 36 -3.44 6.63 6.94
CA ASP A 36 -4.40 7.59 6.43
C ASP A 36 -3.68 8.85 5.93
N ILE A 37 -3.91 9.23 4.68
CA ILE A 37 -3.27 10.37 4.02
C ILE A 37 -4.24 11.48 3.66
N THR A 38 -5.53 11.27 3.88
CA THR A 38 -6.58 12.27 3.69
C THR A 38 -7.23 12.62 5.01
N THR A 39 -7.74 13.83 5.10
CA THR A 39 -8.87 14.14 5.98
C THR A 39 -10.08 13.36 5.47
N SER A 40 -11.10 13.16 6.30
CA SER A 40 -12.28 12.32 6.02
C SER A 40 -13.04 12.61 4.71
N ASP A 41 -12.66 13.66 3.97
CA ASP A 41 -13.45 14.26 2.91
C ASP A 41 -13.05 13.83 1.49
N SER A 42 -11.99 13.01 1.33
CA SER A 42 -11.54 12.59 0.00
C SER A 42 -10.94 11.19 0.00
N PHE A 43 -10.84 10.61 -1.19
CA PHE A 43 -10.15 9.36 -1.46
C PHE A 43 -9.32 9.50 -2.73
N TYR A 44 -8.45 8.53 -2.98
CA TYR A 44 -7.62 8.48 -4.18
C TYR A 44 -8.10 7.38 -5.12
N VAL A 45 -8.11 7.71 -6.42
CA VAL A 45 -8.22 6.73 -7.50
C VAL A 45 -6.87 6.63 -8.17
N ILE A 46 -6.32 5.42 -8.24
CA ILE A 46 -5.05 5.14 -8.89
C ILE A 46 -5.33 4.25 -10.10
N VAL A 47 -4.86 4.67 -11.27
CA VAL A 47 -5.00 3.91 -12.51
C VAL A 47 -3.63 3.54 -13.04
N LYS A 48 -3.40 2.27 -13.34
CA LYS A 48 -2.18 1.78 -14.00
C LYS A 48 -2.36 1.86 -15.51
N LEU A 49 -1.52 2.66 -16.13
CA LEU A 49 -1.47 2.87 -17.58
C LEU A 49 -0.22 2.23 -18.16
N ASN A 50 -0.42 1.24 -19.02
CA ASN A 50 0.64 0.64 -19.81
C ASN A 50 0.59 1.26 -21.19
N VAL A 51 1.69 1.89 -21.66
CA VAL A 51 1.70 2.75 -22.84
C VAL A 51 3.03 2.73 -23.59
N LYS A 52 2.95 2.82 -24.91
CA LYS A 52 4.10 3.06 -25.78
C LYS A 52 3.75 4.03 -26.90
N SER A 53 4.78 4.66 -27.51
CA SER A 53 4.61 5.42 -28.75
C SER A 53 4.30 4.49 -29.91
N LEU A 54 3.48 4.95 -30.86
CA LEU A 54 3.29 4.32 -32.17
C LEU A 54 4.20 4.92 -33.26
N LEU A 55 4.87 6.02 -32.96
CA LEU A 55 5.72 6.74 -33.92
C LEU A 55 7.18 6.60 -33.51
N ASN A 56 8.02 6.38 -34.52
CA ASN A 56 9.48 6.25 -34.43
C ASN A 56 10.16 7.17 -35.47
N ASP A 57 9.87 8.45 -35.34
CA ASP A 57 10.38 9.49 -36.28
C ASP A 57 11.48 10.36 -35.66
N GLY A 58 11.99 9.93 -34.51
CA GLY A 58 13.03 10.65 -33.76
C GLY A 58 12.51 11.79 -32.89
N LEU A 59 11.18 11.95 -32.78
CA LEU A 59 10.55 12.95 -31.89
C LEU A 59 10.22 12.37 -30.52
N ASP A 60 10.24 13.24 -29.52
CA ASP A 60 9.88 12.91 -28.14
C ASP A 60 8.37 12.96 -27.94
N TYR A 61 7.71 11.79 -27.97
CA TYR A 61 6.29 11.70 -27.69
C TYR A 61 6.02 11.55 -26.20
N LYS A 62 5.09 12.37 -25.69
CA LYS A 62 4.71 12.43 -24.27
C LYS A 62 3.20 12.42 -24.15
N LEU A 63 2.70 11.81 -23.07
CA LEU A 63 1.30 11.95 -22.70
C LEU A 63 1.06 13.34 -22.08
N ILE A 64 -0.18 13.77 -22.19
CA ILE A 64 -0.70 14.92 -21.45
C ILE A 64 -1.63 14.37 -20.38
N PRO A 65 -1.21 14.29 -19.09
CA PRO A 65 -2.00 13.67 -18.03
C PRO A 65 -3.40 14.26 -17.88
N SER A 66 -3.55 15.58 -18.05
CA SER A 66 -4.84 16.25 -17.94
C SER A 66 -5.87 15.85 -19.00
N ARG A 67 -5.48 15.11 -20.03
CA ARG A 67 -6.39 14.52 -21.01
C ARG A 67 -7.01 13.19 -20.57
N PHE A 68 -6.55 12.63 -19.44
CA PHE A 68 -7.14 11.44 -18.81
C PHE A 68 -8.11 11.89 -17.71
N LEU A 69 -9.37 12.04 -18.05
CA LEU A 69 -10.40 12.54 -17.14
C LEU A 69 -11.08 11.38 -16.43
N LEU A 70 -11.04 11.37 -15.10
CA LEU A 70 -11.85 10.46 -14.29
C LEU A 70 -13.28 10.99 -14.23
N GLU A 71 -14.25 10.18 -14.63
CA GLU A 71 -15.68 10.52 -14.59
C GLU A 71 -16.36 9.92 -13.35
N THR A 72 -17.05 10.77 -12.58
CA THR A 72 -17.87 10.39 -11.42
C THR A 72 -19.26 11.03 -11.58
N GLY A 73 -20.19 10.31 -12.18
CA GLY A 73 -21.51 10.90 -12.48
C GLY A 73 -21.40 12.10 -13.42
N SER A 74 -21.69 13.30 -12.91
CA SER A 74 -21.61 14.56 -13.67
C SER A 74 -20.25 15.28 -13.56
N ASN A 75 -19.37 14.84 -12.66
CA ASN A 75 -18.10 15.51 -12.42
C ASN A 75 -16.94 14.80 -13.11
N THR A 76 -15.89 15.58 -13.41
CA THR A 76 -14.64 15.08 -13.97
C THR A 76 -13.45 15.58 -13.15
N TYR A 77 -12.44 14.71 -13.01
CA TYR A 77 -11.22 15.01 -12.27
C TYR A 77 -10.00 14.73 -13.16
N THR A 78 -9.00 15.60 -13.06
CA THR A 78 -7.70 15.40 -13.73
C THR A 78 -6.71 14.74 -12.77
N PRO A 79 -5.72 14.00 -13.29
CA PRO A 79 -4.65 13.45 -12.47
C PRO A 79 -3.83 14.57 -11.82
N THR A 80 -3.32 14.29 -10.63
CA THR A 80 -2.44 15.18 -9.88
C THR A 80 -1.09 14.55 -9.62
N LEU A 81 -0.01 15.32 -9.81
CA LEU A 81 1.37 14.87 -9.56
C LEU A 81 1.71 14.80 -8.07
N LYS A 82 0.96 15.51 -7.23
CA LYS A 82 1.24 15.75 -5.81
C LYS A 82 1.32 14.46 -5.00
N TYR A 83 0.57 13.43 -5.36
CA TYR A 83 0.38 12.25 -4.53
C TYR A 83 1.08 10.98 -5.06
N TYR A 84 1.90 11.06 -6.10
CA TYR A 84 2.59 9.88 -6.65
C TYR A 84 3.48 9.17 -5.62
N ASP A 85 4.10 9.93 -4.72
CA ASP A 85 5.03 9.37 -3.73
C ASP A 85 4.34 8.50 -2.67
N TYR A 86 3.03 8.65 -2.49
CA TYR A 86 2.24 7.81 -1.58
C TYR A 86 1.95 6.41 -2.16
N PHE A 87 2.14 6.21 -3.46
CA PHE A 87 1.72 5.00 -4.18
C PHE A 87 2.84 4.36 -5.02
N LYS A 88 4.10 4.52 -4.60
CA LYS A 88 5.29 4.01 -5.31
C LYS A 88 5.26 2.49 -5.52
N THR A 89 4.63 1.75 -4.61
CA THR A 89 4.52 0.29 -4.73
C THR A 89 3.52 -0.15 -5.80
N LEU A 90 2.63 0.74 -6.24
CA LEU A 90 1.70 0.47 -7.33
C LEU A 90 2.28 0.79 -8.71
N GLY A 91 3.31 1.65 -8.76
CA GLY A 91 3.96 2.00 -10.01
C GLY A 91 4.66 3.36 -9.96
N ILE A 92 5.29 3.70 -11.06
CA ILE A 92 5.96 4.99 -11.24
C ILE A 92 4.94 6.02 -11.71
N GLY A 93 4.84 7.15 -11.01
CA GLY A 93 3.99 8.27 -11.45
C GLY A 93 4.46 8.85 -12.79
N TYR A 94 3.53 9.09 -13.69
CA TYR A 94 3.86 9.71 -14.96
C TYR A 94 4.11 11.22 -14.78
N LYS A 95 5.34 11.65 -15.09
CA LYS A 95 5.82 13.04 -14.95
C LYS A 95 6.44 13.54 -16.26
N ASN A 96 5.73 13.41 -17.38
CA ASN A 96 6.19 13.82 -18.71
C ASN A 96 7.42 13.03 -19.26
N GLN A 97 7.57 11.77 -18.86
CA GLN A 97 8.58 10.89 -19.47
C GLN A 97 8.28 10.70 -20.96
N THR A 98 9.34 10.69 -21.77
CA THR A 98 9.26 10.31 -23.17
C THR A 98 8.84 8.85 -23.29
N LEU A 99 7.89 8.56 -24.17
CA LEU A 99 7.39 7.21 -24.40
C LEU A 99 8.32 6.43 -25.31
N SER A 100 8.63 5.19 -24.97
CA SER A 100 9.35 4.28 -25.84
C SER A 100 8.47 3.85 -27.03
N TYR A 101 9.06 3.72 -28.20
CA TYR A 101 8.43 3.07 -29.35
C TYR A 101 8.52 1.54 -29.25
N ASP A 102 9.65 1.02 -28.76
CA ASP A 102 9.92 -0.42 -28.76
C ASP A 102 9.17 -1.15 -27.64
N ASN A 103 9.08 -0.52 -26.46
CA ASN A 103 8.60 -1.15 -25.25
C ASN A 103 7.43 -0.41 -24.62
N PHE A 104 6.49 -1.19 -24.10
CA PHE A 104 5.49 -0.65 -23.17
C PHE A 104 6.14 -0.31 -21.84
N ASN A 105 5.80 0.87 -21.31
CA ASN A 105 6.14 1.30 -19.96
C ASN A 105 4.87 1.46 -19.15
N THR A 106 4.92 1.05 -17.88
CA THR A 106 3.78 1.14 -16.98
C THR A 106 3.95 2.32 -16.04
N TYR A 107 2.95 3.18 -16.03
CA TYR A 107 2.87 4.36 -15.16
C TYR A 107 1.59 4.32 -14.33
N ILE A 108 1.54 5.11 -13.27
CA ILE A 108 0.31 5.40 -12.55
C ILE A 108 -0.14 6.85 -12.80
N LEU A 109 -1.47 7.01 -12.83
CA LEU A 109 -2.16 8.29 -12.74
C LEU A 109 -2.94 8.29 -11.42
N VAL A 110 -2.86 9.38 -10.65
CA VAL A 110 -3.50 9.49 -9.34
C VAL A 110 -4.48 10.65 -9.35
N TYR A 111 -5.71 10.37 -8.93
CA TYR A 111 -6.79 11.36 -8.81
C TYR A 111 -7.16 11.52 -7.34
N ASN A 112 -7.38 12.75 -6.90
CA ASN A 112 -7.95 13.06 -5.59
C ASN A 112 -9.42 13.42 -5.78
N VAL A 113 -10.33 12.69 -5.14
CA VAL A 113 -11.76 12.74 -5.39
C VAL A 113 -12.51 12.90 -4.06
N PRO A 114 -13.52 13.77 -3.95
CA PRO A 114 -14.35 13.85 -2.76
C PRO A 114 -15.02 12.52 -2.42
N ILE A 115 -15.10 12.19 -1.11
CA ILE A 115 -15.54 10.88 -0.60
C ILE A 115 -16.97 10.51 -1.04
N GLU A 116 -17.82 11.50 -1.25
CA GLU A 116 -19.22 11.33 -1.71
C GLU A 116 -19.34 10.64 -3.07
N TYR A 117 -18.26 10.64 -3.88
CA TYR A 117 -18.25 10.03 -5.21
C TYR A 117 -17.62 8.64 -5.25
N ILE A 118 -17.31 8.01 -4.11
CA ILE A 118 -16.60 6.75 -4.05
C ILE A 118 -17.30 5.62 -4.84
N ASP A 119 -18.61 5.57 -4.80
CA ASP A 119 -19.41 4.57 -5.52
C ASP A 119 -19.71 4.96 -6.98
N SER A 120 -19.32 6.16 -7.38
CA SER A 120 -19.59 6.73 -8.70
C SER A 120 -18.43 6.64 -9.68
N VAL A 121 -17.27 6.13 -9.24
CA VAL A 121 -16.06 5.95 -10.07
C VAL A 121 -16.27 4.80 -11.04
N LYS A 122 -16.42 5.11 -12.34
CA LYS A 122 -16.75 4.09 -13.35
C LYS A 122 -15.95 4.19 -14.64
N TYR A 123 -15.43 5.37 -15.00
CA TYR A 123 -14.83 5.59 -16.31
C TYR A 123 -13.61 6.50 -16.25
N ILE A 124 -12.66 6.20 -17.12
CA ILE A 124 -11.64 7.16 -17.58
C ILE A 124 -11.99 7.55 -19.01
N ARG A 125 -12.06 8.85 -19.26
CA ARG A 125 -12.22 9.41 -20.59
C ARG A 125 -10.90 10.05 -21.04
N TYR A 126 -10.29 9.46 -22.06
CA TYR A 126 -9.11 10.03 -22.68
C TYR A 126 -9.50 10.94 -23.84
N GLU A 127 -9.03 12.19 -23.85
CA GLU A 127 -9.25 13.18 -24.91
C GLU A 127 -8.07 13.17 -25.88
N GLU A 128 -8.25 12.53 -27.05
CA GLU A 128 -7.19 12.37 -28.05
C GLU A 128 -6.86 13.69 -28.76
N GLY A 129 -7.87 14.55 -28.95
CA GLY A 129 -7.77 15.82 -29.66
C GLY A 129 -9.08 16.21 -30.28
N PHE A 130 -9.03 17.13 -31.23
CA PHE A 130 -10.21 17.59 -31.96
C PHE A 130 -10.29 16.90 -33.33
N GLU A 131 -11.51 16.56 -33.72
CA GLU A 131 -11.86 16.08 -35.05
C GLU A 131 -12.87 17.03 -35.68
N TYR A 132 -12.69 17.37 -36.95
CA TYR A 132 -13.64 18.21 -37.68
C TYR A 132 -14.73 17.36 -38.30
N VAL A 133 -15.94 17.41 -37.74
CA VAL A 133 -17.08 16.60 -38.16
C VAL A 133 -18.27 17.52 -38.47
N LYS A 134 -18.85 17.39 -39.68
CA LYS A 134 -20.07 18.13 -40.08
C LYS A 134 -19.99 19.64 -39.83
N LYS A 135 -18.86 20.26 -40.12
CA LYS A 135 -18.57 21.68 -39.95
C LYS A 135 -18.36 22.16 -38.50
N ASP A 136 -18.24 21.23 -37.54
CA ASP A 136 -17.93 21.51 -36.13
C ASP A 136 -16.67 20.76 -35.69
N TYR A 137 -15.97 21.35 -34.70
CA TYR A 137 -14.88 20.66 -34.02
C TYR A 137 -15.45 19.84 -32.85
N VAL A 138 -15.23 18.54 -32.91
CA VAL A 138 -15.68 17.61 -31.86
C VAL A 138 -14.44 17.02 -31.18
N VAL A 139 -14.46 16.91 -29.86
CA VAL A 139 -13.40 16.24 -29.12
C VAL A 139 -13.46 14.75 -29.38
N LYS A 140 -12.40 14.21 -29.96
CA LYS A 140 -12.25 12.76 -30.16
C LYS A 140 -11.85 12.12 -28.84
N THR A 141 -12.65 11.20 -28.36
CA THR A 141 -12.47 10.59 -27.03
C THR A 141 -12.43 9.07 -27.09
N LYS A 142 -11.73 8.47 -26.12
CA LYS A 142 -11.77 7.05 -25.80
C LYS A 142 -12.31 6.91 -24.38
N LYS A 143 -13.42 6.21 -24.23
CA LYS A 143 -14.04 5.96 -22.91
C LYS A 143 -13.71 4.55 -22.44
N ILE A 144 -13.16 4.44 -21.23
CA ILE A 144 -12.66 3.20 -20.66
C ILE A 144 -13.39 2.95 -19.35
N LYS A 145 -14.12 1.83 -19.28
CA LYS A 145 -14.76 1.40 -18.06
C LYS A 145 -13.72 0.81 -17.12
N ILE A 146 -13.69 1.29 -15.88
CA ILE A 146 -12.82 0.80 -14.82
C ILE A 146 -13.65 0.15 -13.71
N SER A 147 -13.01 -0.74 -12.96
CA SER A 147 -13.59 -1.45 -11.81
C SER A 147 -12.59 -1.43 -10.65
N PRO A 148 -12.46 -0.28 -9.96
CA PRO A 148 -11.40 -0.10 -8.99
C PRO A 148 -11.49 -1.09 -7.83
N MET A 149 -10.35 -1.72 -7.50
CA MET A 149 -10.20 -2.52 -6.29
C MET A 149 -10.06 -1.59 -5.08
N ASN A 150 -10.86 -1.81 -4.04
CA ASN A 150 -10.72 -1.08 -2.79
C ASN A 150 -9.57 -1.67 -1.96
N LEU A 151 -8.47 -0.91 -1.84
CA LEU A 151 -7.29 -1.31 -1.08
C LEU A 151 -7.44 -1.11 0.43
N ASP A 152 -8.46 -0.39 0.88
CA ASP A 152 -8.75 -0.19 2.30
C ASP A 152 -9.54 -1.38 2.89
N LYS A 153 -10.15 -2.20 2.03
CA LYS A 153 -10.84 -3.40 2.45
C LYS A 153 -9.84 -4.51 2.76
N VAL A 154 -9.63 -4.73 4.05
CA VAL A 154 -8.69 -5.74 4.54
C VAL A 154 -9.32 -7.14 4.41
N ASN A 155 -8.56 -8.08 3.84
CA ASN A 155 -8.96 -9.48 3.69
C ASN A 155 -8.00 -10.37 4.50
N LEU A 156 -8.56 -11.28 5.30
CA LEU A 156 -7.79 -12.29 6.00
C LEU A 156 -7.21 -13.28 4.98
N VAL A 157 -5.87 -13.38 4.93
CA VAL A 157 -5.16 -14.33 4.06
C VAL A 157 -5.11 -15.71 4.71
N GLY A 158 -4.84 -15.77 6.01
CA GLY A 158 -4.77 -17.00 6.76
C GLY A 158 -4.55 -16.79 8.25
N THR A 159 -4.73 -17.89 9.00
CA THR A 159 -4.41 -17.97 10.43
C THR A 159 -3.29 -18.97 10.64
N TYR A 160 -2.28 -18.58 11.38
CA TYR A 160 -1.01 -19.27 11.59
C TYR A 160 -0.77 -19.51 13.07
N ASN A 161 0.06 -20.47 13.41
CA ASN A 161 0.47 -20.79 14.78
C ASN A 161 1.96 -20.54 14.99
N LEU A 162 2.43 -20.62 16.23
CA LEU A 162 3.86 -20.51 16.53
C LEU A 162 4.67 -21.49 15.65
N ASN A 163 5.80 -21.01 15.13
CA ASN A 163 6.71 -21.66 14.19
C ASN A 163 6.18 -21.84 12.75
N ASP A 164 4.95 -21.47 12.44
CA ASP A 164 4.55 -21.43 11.04
C ASP A 164 5.29 -20.32 10.31
N LYS A 165 5.74 -20.61 9.10
CA LYS A 165 6.42 -19.64 8.23
C LYS A 165 5.39 -19.01 7.29
N ILE A 166 5.27 -17.69 7.37
CA ILE A 166 4.39 -16.91 6.51
C ILE A 166 5.18 -16.37 5.34
N ASP A 167 4.71 -16.57 4.12
CA ASP A 167 5.17 -15.86 2.92
C ASP A 167 4.43 -14.52 2.82
N LEU A 168 5.19 -13.43 2.93
CA LEU A 168 4.68 -12.06 2.90
C LEU A 168 4.76 -11.43 1.50
N SER A 169 5.03 -12.22 0.45
CA SER A 169 5.13 -11.70 -0.92
C SER A 169 3.88 -10.93 -1.34
N THR A 170 4.01 -9.62 -1.32
CA THR A 170 2.94 -8.65 -1.59
C THR A 170 3.43 -7.58 -2.56
N SER A 171 2.56 -6.63 -2.93
CA SER A 171 2.96 -5.47 -3.74
C SER A 171 3.85 -4.47 -2.98
N VAL A 172 3.95 -4.57 -1.66
CA VAL A 172 4.70 -3.63 -0.80
C VAL A 172 6.08 -4.15 -0.47
N LEU A 173 6.18 -5.44 -0.18
CA LEU A 173 7.41 -6.11 0.21
C LEU A 173 7.39 -7.59 -0.16
N SER A 174 8.54 -8.21 -0.19
CA SER A 174 8.73 -9.66 -0.24
C SER A 174 9.57 -10.13 0.94
N GLY A 175 9.40 -11.39 1.31
CA GLY A 175 10.11 -12.01 2.43
C GLY A 175 9.23 -12.97 3.20
N THR A 176 9.76 -13.45 4.32
CA THR A 176 9.06 -14.37 5.21
C THR A 176 9.05 -13.85 6.64
N PHE A 177 8.07 -14.30 7.40
CA PHE A 177 7.93 -13.96 8.81
C PHE A 177 7.56 -15.20 9.61
N THR A 178 8.24 -15.39 10.75
CA THR A 178 7.98 -16.51 11.67
C THR A 178 8.07 -16.00 13.11
N ILE A 179 7.16 -16.42 13.98
CA ILE A 179 7.26 -16.22 15.43
C ILE A 179 7.63 -17.55 16.05
N SER A 180 8.78 -17.63 16.72
CA SER A 180 9.23 -18.84 17.39
C SER A 180 8.73 -18.96 18.83
N SER A 181 8.60 -17.84 19.52
CA SER A 181 8.11 -17.82 20.92
C SER A 181 7.59 -16.45 21.31
N TYR A 182 6.83 -16.43 22.41
CA TYR A 182 6.46 -15.19 23.10
C TYR A 182 6.66 -15.33 24.62
N GLU A 183 6.91 -14.22 25.27
CA GLU A 183 7.09 -14.10 26.72
C GLU A 183 6.35 -12.87 27.25
N ILE A 184 5.79 -12.96 28.47
CA ILE A 184 5.13 -11.82 29.11
C ILE A 184 5.84 -11.54 30.44
N ASN A 185 6.37 -10.32 30.61
CA ASN A 185 7.06 -9.91 31.84
C ASN A 185 6.96 -8.39 32.00
N LYS A 186 7.26 -7.88 33.22
CA LYS A 186 7.34 -6.44 33.48
C LYS A 186 8.57 -5.79 32.89
N ASN A 187 9.66 -6.54 32.73
CA ASN A 187 10.92 -6.06 32.18
C ASN A 187 11.63 -7.14 31.39
N PHE A 188 12.43 -6.70 30.43
CA PHE A 188 13.38 -7.52 29.70
C PHE A 188 14.72 -6.82 29.62
N VAL A 189 15.79 -7.59 29.55
CA VAL A 189 17.14 -7.11 29.28
C VAL A 189 17.43 -7.34 27.81
N TYR A 190 17.77 -6.28 27.10
CA TYR A 190 18.23 -6.34 25.71
C TYR A 190 19.74 -6.09 25.67
N GLU A 191 20.46 -7.07 25.17
CA GLU A 191 21.91 -6.97 24.98
C GLU A 191 22.24 -6.64 23.52
N TYR A 192 23.14 -5.70 23.30
CA TYR A 192 23.61 -5.34 21.97
C TYR A 192 25.08 -5.01 21.98
N LYS A 193 25.72 -5.25 20.84
CA LYS A 193 27.13 -4.94 20.64
C LYS A 193 27.26 -3.52 20.11
N TYR A 194 28.00 -2.70 20.80
CA TYR A 194 28.33 -1.34 20.41
C TYR A 194 29.80 -1.26 20.06
N CYS A 195 30.12 -0.77 18.86
CA CYS A 195 31.51 -0.69 18.37
C CYS A 195 31.88 0.75 17.99
N ILE A 196 33.05 1.21 18.49
CA ILE A 196 33.70 2.46 18.06
C ILE A 196 35.12 2.11 17.63
N ASN A 197 35.48 2.39 16.37
CA ASN A 197 36.83 2.16 15.83
C ASN A 197 37.37 0.74 16.15
N ASP A 198 36.59 -0.28 15.82
CA ASP A 198 36.86 -1.72 16.07
C ASP A 198 36.90 -2.17 17.54
N ASN A 199 36.77 -1.26 18.49
CA ASN A 199 36.56 -1.60 19.89
C ASN A 199 35.07 -1.79 20.15
N CYS A 200 34.71 -3.03 20.48
CA CYS A 200 33.33 -3.41 20.70
C CYS A 200 33.05 -3.75 22.17
N GLU A 201 31.98 -3.21 22.70
CA GLU A 201 31.49 -3.51 24.05
C GLU A 201 30.08 -4.10 23.97
N ASN A 202 29.78 -5.04 24.86
CA ASN A 202 28.43 -5.57 25.05
C ASN A 202 27.69 -4.68 26.03
N LEU A 203 26.71 -3.95 25.55
CA LEU A 203 25.88 -3.07 26.36
C LEU A 203 24.54 -3.75 26.66
N LYS A 204 23.95 -3.40 27.83
CA LYS A 204 22.64 -3.90 28.26
C LYS A 204 21.69 -2.72 28.39
N ASN A 205 20.49 -2.89 27.88
CA ASN A 205 19.42 -1.94 28.06
C ASN A 205 18.21 -2.63 28.71
N ASN A 206 17.62 -2.00 29.72
CA ASN A 206 16.40 -2.50 30.36
C ASN A 206 15.17 -1.92 29.66
N ILE A 207 14.31 -2.79 29.15
CA ILE A 207 13.01 -2.45 28.60
C ILE A 207 11.97 -2.74 29.68
N VAL A 208 11.32 -1.69 30.17
CA VAL A 208 10.38 -1.77 31.28
C VAL A 208 8.99 -1.35 30.80
N SER A 209 7.95 -2.09 31.20
CA SER A 209 6.56 -1.76 30.89
C SER A 209 6.13 -0.42 31.50
N SER A 210 5.08 0.15 30.97
CA SER A 210 4.38 1.27 31.60
C SER A 210 3.74 0.84 32.93
N THR A 211 3.39 1.81 33.78
CA THR A 211 2.71 1.53 35.07
C THR A 211 1.42 0.74 34.82
N ASN A 212 1.19 -0.29 35.63
CA ASN A 212 0.06 -1.23 35.53
C ASN A 212 0.02 -2.11 34.28
N ASN A 213 1.03 -2.02 33.39
CA ASN A 213 1.14 -2.84 32.20
C ASN A 213 2.20 -3.94 32.35
N GLN A 214 2.25 -4.79 31.36
CA GLN A 214 3.32 -5.76 31.13
C GLN A 214 3.88 -5.59 29.71
N LEU A 215 5.03 -6.18 29.44
CA LEU A 215 5.60 -6.31 28.11
C LEU A 215 5.31 -7.70 27.57
N LEU A 216 4.80 -7.76 26.36
CA LEU A 216 4.78 -8.97 25.55
C LEU A 216 5.96 -8.89 24.59
N LYS A 217 6.93 -9.79 24.74
CA LYS A 217 8.09 -9.95 23.86
C LYS A 217 7.78 -11.05 22.88
N LEU A 218 8.02 -10.81 21.59
CA LEU A 218 8.04 -11.81 20.53
C LEU A 218 9.46 -12.07 20.11
N THR A 219 9.81 -13.36 19.94
CA THR A 219 11.03 -13.75 19.23
C THR A 219 10.64 -14.12 17.81
N VAL A 220 11.24 -13.44 16.83
CA VAL A 220 10.84 -13.51 15.43
C VAL A 220 12.02 -13.71 14.49
N GLU A 221 11.73 -14.27 13.32
CA GLU A 221 12.58 -14.22 12.15
C GLU A 221 11.83 -13.43 11.06
N ASN A 222 12.45 -12.35 10.57
CA ASN A 222 11.91 -11.51 9.50
C ASN A 222 12.96 -11.35 8.41
N THR A 223 12.68 -11.85 7.23
CA THR A 223 13.56 -11.77 6.05
C THR A 223 13.06 -10.75 5.04
N SER A 224 12.27 -9.75 5.49
CA SER A 224 11.77 -8.68 4.61
C SER A 224 12.91 -7.98 3.89
N ASP A 225 12.73 -7.76 2.59
CA ASP A 225 13.69 -7.09 1.71
C ASP A 225 13.81 -5.58 1.95
N ARG A 226 12.87 -4.97 2.69
CA ARG A 226 12.78 -3.50 2.86
C ARG A 226 12.76 -3.02 4.30
N TYR A 227 12.49 -3.89 5.25
CA TYR A 227 12.24 -3.49 6.64
C TYR A 227 13.05 -4.34 7.62
N ASN A 228 13.78 -3.69 8.51
CA ASN A 228 14.30 -4.39 9.70
C ASN A 228 13.13 -4.73 10.65
N VAL A 229 13.42 -5.53 11.66
CA VAL A 229 12.41 -6.03 12.63
C VAL A 229 11.61 -4.89 13.27
N TYR A 230 12.29 -3.83 13.70
CA TYR A 230 11.64 -2.69 14.33
C TYR A 230 10.67 -1.96 13.37
N ASN A 231 11.16 -1.58 12.18
CA ASN A 231 10.36 -0.84 11.21
C ASN A 231 9.20 -1.68 10.68
N PHE A 232 9.42 -2.98 10.48
CA PHE A 232 8.37 -3.90 10.09
C PHE A 232 7.26 -3.96 11.15
N ALA A 233 7.63 -4.15 12.42
CA ALA A 233 6.67 -4.23 13.51
C ALA A 233 5.90 -2.92 13.71
N ASN A 234 6.62 -1.79 13.70
CA ASN A 234 6.01 -0.47 13.88
C ASN A 234 5.00 -0.13 12.77
N THR A 235 5.26 -0.61 11.55
CA THR A 235 4.44 -0.28 10.38
C THR A 235 3.26 -1.23 10.22
N PHE A 236 3.46 -2.53 10.38
CA PHE A 236 2.50 -3.54 9.92
C PHE A 236 1.86 -4.36 11.04
N ILE A 237 2.39 -4.32 12.28
CA ILE A 237 2.00 -5.24 13.33
C ILE A 237 1.15 -4.57 14.42
N LYS A 238 0.12 -5.29 14.85
CA LYS A 238 -0.64 -5.03 16.07
C LYS A 238 -0.80 -6.33 16.85
N ILE A 239 -0.69 -6.25 18.17
CA ILE A 239 -1.10 -7.32 19.08
C ILE A 239 -2.54 -7.07 19.48
N LYS A 240 -3.35 -8.12 19.42
CA LYS A 240 -4.71 -8.12 19.93
C LYS A 240 -4.91 -9.24 20.94
N TYR A 241 -5.74 -9.00 21.91
CA TYR A 241 -6.07 -9.99 22.95
C TYR A 241 -7.42 -9.73 23.57
N ASN A 242 -8.08 -10.79 24.05
CA ASN A 242 -9.36 -10.73 24.73
C ASN A 242 -9.19 -11.04 26.20
N ILE A 243 -9.69 -10.15 27.08
CA ILE A 243 -9.84 -10.39 28.51
C ILE A 243 -11.34 -10.36 28.79
N GLY A 244 -11.92 -11.52 29.12
CA GLY A 244 -13.37 -11.67 29.13
C GLY A 244 -13.96 -11.40 27.73
N GLU A 245 -14.96 -10.53 27.69
CA GLU A 245 -15.64 -10.13 26.45
C GLU A 245 -14.99 -8.92 25.75
N LYS A 246 -13.96 -8.32 26.36
CA LYS A 246 -13.35 -7.09 25.85
C LYS A 246 -12.09 -7.38 25.02
N GLU A 247 -12.05 -6.83 23.79
CA GLU A 247 -10.87 -6.84 22.94
C GLU A 247 -9.98 -5.62 23.22
N TYR A 248 -8.68 -5.88 23.29
CA TYR A 248 -7.62 -4.88 23.44
C TYR A 248 -6.70 -4.93 22.26
N THR A 249 -6.09 -3.78 21.92
CA THR A 249 -5.10 -3.66 20.87
C THR A 249 -3.88 -2.92 21.38
N SER A 250 -2.68 -3.45 21.10
CA SER A 250 -1.41 -2.79 21.40
C SER A 250 -0.53 -2.74 20.16
N LYS A 251 0.22 -1.62 20.02
CA LYS A 251 1.24 -1.41 19.02
C LYS A 251 2.61 -1.65 19.62
N LEU A 252 3.62 -1.73 18.75
CA LEU A 252 5.02 -1.80 19.17
C LEU A 252 5.33 -0.66 20.15
N THR A 253 6.00 -0.98 21.27
CA THR A 253 6.42 0.07 22.19
C THR A 253 7.63 0.82 21.63
N ASN A 254 7.67 2.13 21.84
CA ASN A 254 8.81 3.00 21.47
C ASN A 254 10.10 2.65 22.22
N LYS A 255 10.03 1.80 23.25
CA LYS A 255 11.17 1.25 23.98
C LYS A 255 11.84 0.07 23.26
N THR A 256 11.23 -0.46 22.21
CA THR A 256 11.83 -1.52 21.40
C THR A 256 13.09 -0.97 20.72
N PRO A 257 14.24 -1.63 20.86
CA PRO A 257 15.47 -1.18 20.22
C PRO A 257 15.32 -1.18 18.69
N THR A 258 15.69 -0.08 18.05
CA THR A 258 15.65 0.04 16.58
C THR A 258 16.65 -0.90 15.89
N SER A 259 17.69 -1.32 16.62
CA SER A 259 18.70 -2.29 16.19
C SER A 259 18.32 -3.75 16.46
N SER A 260 17.12 -4.02 17.01
CA SER A 260 16.70 -5.39 17.28
C SER A 260 16.67 -6.22 15.99
N LEU A 261 17.31 -7.39 16.02
CA LEU A 261 17.36 -8.30 14.90
C LEU A 261 16.24 -9.36 14.93
N ASN A 262 15.77 -9.70 16.13
CA ASN A 262 14.86 -10.83 16.34
C ASN A 262 13.83 -10.64 17.45
N SER A 263 13.71 -9.46 18.04
CA SER A 263 12.79 -9.22 19.16
C SER A 263 11.91 -8.02 18.94
N MET A 264 10.62 -8.15 19.28
CA MET A 264 9.63 -7.09 19.27
C MET A 264 9.00 -7.01 20.64
N TYR A 265 8.74 -5.80 21.14
CA TYR A 265 8.17 -5.58 22.47
C TYR A 265 6.89 -4.74 22.36
N PHE A 266 5.85 -5.20 23.02
CA PHE A 266 4.54 -4.54 23.06
C PHE A 266 4.16 -4.25 24.49
N ASP A 267 3.73 -3.03 24.77
CA ASP A 267 3.22 -2.64 26.07
C ASP A 267 1.72 -3.03 26.13
N VAL A 268 1.36 -3.97 26.99
CA VAL A 268 0.05 -4.62 27.03
C VAL A 268 -0.56 -4.48 28.44
N ASP A 269 -1.89 -4.61 28.56
CA ASP A 269 -2.58 -4.56 29.83
C ASP A 269 -1.99 -5.54 30.85
N GLY A 270 -1.88 -5.14 32.12
CA GLY A 270 -1.31 -5.96 33.18
C GLY A 270 -2.05 -7.29 33.43
N ASN A 271 -3.31 -7.38 33.05
CA ASN A 271 -4.12 -8.58 33.15
C ASN A 271 -4.04 -9.50 31.95
N ILE A 272 -3.14 -9.25 30.99
CA ILE A 272 -2.99 -10.09 29.76
C ILE A 272 -2.74 -11.57 30.06
N ILE A 273 -2.16 -11.88 31.21
CA ILE A 273 -1.96 -13.27 31.65
C ILE A 273 -3.29 -14.04 31.72
N ASN A 274 -4.39 -13.33 32.01
CA ASN A 274 -5.75 -13.87 32.06
C ASN A 274 -6.49 -13.82 30.72
N ALA A 275 -5.80 -13.44 29.64
CA ALA A 275 -6.42 -13.36 28.34
C ALA A 275 -6.90 -14.74 27.85
N ASN A 276 -8.09 -14.77 27.29
CA ASN A 276 -8.69 -15.95 26.68
C ASN A 276 -7.99 -16.32 25.38
N SER A 277 -7.53 -15.31 24.65
CA SER A 277 -6.80 -15.43 23.38
C SER A 277 -5.85 -14.27 23.22
N ILE A 278 -4.72 -14.52 22.58
CA ILE A 278 -3.72 -13.52 22.20
C ILE A 278 -3.31 -13.82 20.76
N TRP A 279 -3.36 -12.82 19.89
CA TRP A 279 -2.91 -12.97 18.51
C TRP A 279 -2.22 -11.71 18.00
N LEU A 280 -1.44 -11.90 16.95
CA LEU A 280 -0.80 -10.83 16.20
C LEU A 280 -1.49 -10.69 14.86
N GLU A 281 -1.74 -9.46 14.44
CA GLU A 281 -2.18 -9.13 13.10
C GLU A 281 -1.06 -8.43 12.35
N ILE A 282 -0.68 -8.99 11.19
CA ILE A 282 0.20 -8.34 10.21
C ILE A 282 -0.71 -7.86 9.09
N THR A 283 -0.81 -6.54 8.93
CA THR A 283 -1.62 -5.95 7.86
C THR A 283 -0.73 -5.23 6.88
N ILE A 284 -0.67 -5.74 5.64
CA ILE A 284 0.10 -5.17 4.53
C ILE A 284 -0.88 -4.83 3.43
N ARG A 285 -1.17 -3.54 3.25
CA ARG A 285 -2.25 -3.04 2.41
C ARG A 285 -3.60 -3.70 2.77
N ASN A 286 -4.17 -4.43 1.83
CA ASN A 286 -5.46 -5.12 1.97
C ASN A 286 -5.34 -6.60 2.41
N LYS A 287 -4.14 -7.07 2.74
CA LYS A 287 -3.89 -8.43 3.21
C LYS A 287 -3.60 -8.45 4.69
N MET A 288 -4.34 -9.24 5.45
CA MET A 288 -4.10 -9.46 6.87
C MET A 288 -3.74 -10.93 7.11
N TYR A 289 -2.67 -11.12 7.87
CA TYR A 289 -2.21 -12.41 8.37
C TYR A 289 -2.42 -12.43 9.87
N LYS A 290 -3.11 -13.44 10.38
CA LYS A 290 -3.38 -13.59 11.81
C LYS A 290 -2.49 -14.68 12.39
N TYR A 291 -1.74 -14.38 13.44
CA TYR A 291 -0.82 -15.31 14.08
C TYR A 291 -1.27 -15.57 15.52
N MET A 292 -1.68 -16.79 15.84
CA MET A 292 -2.18 -17.16 17.16
C MET A 292 -1.01 -17.43 18.11
N LEU A 293 -1.00 -16.74 19.25
CA LEU A 293 -0.01 -16.92 20.31
C LEU A 293 -0.60 -17.75 21.46
N LYS A 294 -1.88 -17.52 21.77
CA LYS A 294 -2.64 -18.24 22.80
C LYS A 294 -4.09 -18.41 22.35
#